data_8c83082dba171e9679d6f7001f22bda1
#
_entry.id   8c83082dba171e9679d6f7001f22bda1
#
_cell.length_a   1.000
_cell.length_b   1.000
_cell.length_c   1.000
_cell.angle_alpha   90.00
_cell.angle_beta   90.00
_cell.angle_gamma   90.00
#
_symmetry.space_group_name_H-M   'P 1'
#
loop_
_entity.id
_entity.type
_entity.pdbx_description
1 polymer ?
#
loop_
_entity_poly.entity_id
_entity_poly.type
_entity_poly.pdbx_seq_one_letter_code
_entity_poly.pdbx_strand_id
1 'polypeptide(L)'
;MRYLVFTDIHGNLEAFLVLLKFIQKKKIDYFLFLGDLVGYGASPNEVIQKVQNLKPISMIRGNHDKAVCGLDSIQTFNPVAAAAIFWTKKNLLKKNQSILSRIKQGPLILNEQITICHGSPFDEDYYIFGEFDAAEAFSQIKTPICFFGHTHFPFVYTERDRQVEGTFLEGKMNEIKIEKDARYLINPGSVGQPRDRNPQAAFAIYDSEARLIKFYRLEYDIEETKRKILEQNLPPALAERLSLGI
;
A
#
# COMPACT_ATOMS: atom_id res chain seq x y z
N MET A 1 -14.12 13.40 -9.15
CA MET A 1 -13.63 12.01 -9.34
C MET A 1 -13.36 11.35 -7.98
N ARG A 2 -13.68 10.06 -7.85
CA ARG A 2 -13.38 9.29 -6.65
C ARG A 2 -12.29 8.27 -6.93
N TYR A 3 -11.19 8.42 -6.19
CA TYR A 3 -10.02 7.55 -6.28
C TYR A 3 -10.03 6.55 -5.13
N LEU A 4 -9.94 5.24 -5.42
CA LEU A 4 -9.56 4.27 -4.41
C LEU A 4 -8.03 4.25 -4.31
N VAL A 5 -7.50 4.52 -3.12
CA VAL A 5 -6.06 4.51 -2.83
C VAL A 5 -5.75 3.35 -1.90
N PHE A 6 -4.89 2.43 -2.33
CA PHE A 6 -4.56 1.22 -1.58
C PHE A 6 -3.14 0.75 -1.88
N THR A 7 -2.54 0.02 -0.95
CA THR A 7 -1.13 -0.38 -0.99
C THR A 7 -0.89 -1.63 -0.15
N ASP A 8 0.28 -2.23 -0.30
CA ASP A 8 0.81 -3.26 0.59
C ASP A 8 -0.17 -4.44 0.77
N ILE A 9 -0.62 -5.04 -0.35
CA ILE A 9 -1.50 -6.20 -0.33
C ILE A 9 -0.74 -7.45 0.09
N HIS A 10 0.54 -7.54 -0.28
CA HIS A 10 1.45 -8.61 0.12
C HIS A 10 0.89 -10.02 -0.05
N GLY A 11 0.22 -10.29 -1.17
CA GLY A 11 -0.32 -11.63 -1.43
C GLY A 11 -1.43 -12.09 -0.46
N ASN A 12 -2.00 -11.19 0.35
CA ASN A 12 -3.12 -11.46 1.26
C ASN A 12 -4.44 -11.33 0.49
N LEU A 13 -4.89 -12.46 -0.05
CA LEU A 13 -6.09 -12.52 -0.88
C LEU A 13 -7.35 -12.19 -0.07
N GLU A 14 -7.45 -12.68 1.16
CA GLU A 14 -8.63 -12.53 2.02
C GLU A 14 -8.89 -11.06 2.33
N ALA A 15 -7.83 -10.33 2.71
CA ALA A 15 -7.91 -8.89 2.94
C ALA A 15 -8.26 -8.12 1.66
N PHE A 16 -7.70 -8.52 0.53
CA PHE A 16 -8.02 -7.88 -0.75
C PHE A 16 -9.46 -8.17 -1.22
N LEU A 17 -9.98 -9.37 -0.97
CA LEU A 17 -11.36 -9.72 -1.32
C LEU A 17 -12.40 -8.88 -0.56
N VAL A 18 -12.19 -8.59 0.71
CA VAL A 18 -13.14 -7.74 1.46
C VAL A 18 -13.10 -6.30 0.97
N LEU A 19 -11.94 -5.78 0.59
CA LEU A 19 -11.83 -4.48 -0.08
C LEU A 19 -12.62 -4.48 -1.40
N LEU A 20 -12.40 -5.49 -2.27
CA LEU A 20 -13.11 -5.60 -3.55
C LEU A 20 -14.62 -5.66 -3.36
N LYS A 21 -15.10 -6.43 -2.38
CA LYS A 21 -16.52 -6.51 -2.03
C LYS A 21 -17.08 -5.17 -1.54
N PHE A 22 -16.31 -4.45 -0.73
CA PHE A 22 -16.71 -3.13 -0.21
C PHE A 22 -16.90 -2.11 -1.33
N ILE A 23 -15.98 -2.05 -2.29
CA ILE A 23 -16.02 -1.07 -3.38
C ILE A 23 -17.13 -1.35 -4.41
N GLN A 24 -17.66 -2.58 -4.51
CA GLN A 24 -18.80 -2.87 -5.39
C GLN A 24 -20.04 -2.00 -5.09
N LYS A 25 -20.16 -1.54 -3.83
CA LYS A 25 -21.24 -0.66 -3.38
C LYS A 25 -20.86 0.82 -3.41
N LYS A 26 -19.68 1.15 -3.95
CA LYS A 26 -19.15 2.51 -4.01
C LYS A 26 -18.94 2.92 -5.47
N LYS A 27 -19.19 4.17 -5.77
CA LYS A 27 -18.80 4.73 -7.06
C LYS A 27 -17.32 5.07 -7.00
N ILE A 28 -16.46 4.24 -7.59
CA ILE A 28 -15.03 4.47 -7.76
C ILE A 28 -14.78 4.76 -9.24
N ASP A 29 -14.15 5.88 -9.54
CA ASP A 29 -13.87 6.30 -10.91
C ASP A 29 -12.46 5.89 -11.33
N TYR A 30 -11.50 5.77 -10.39
CA TYR A 30 -10.11 5.46 -10.64
C TYR A 30 -9.43 4.75 -9.47
N PHE A 31 -8.45 3.89 -9.78
CA PHE A 31 -7.69 3.11 -8.81
C PHE A 31 -6.24 3.61 -8.74
N LEU A 32 -5.72 3.83 -7.53
CA LEU A 32 -4.33 4.15 -7.26
C LEU A 32 -3.72 3.06 -6.39
N PHE A 33 -2.79 2.31 -6.95
CA PHE A 33 -2.06 1.28 -6.24
C PHE A 33 -0.61 1.70 -6.02
N LEU A 34 -0.16 1.69 -4.76
CA LEU A 34 1.10 2.31 -4.36
C LEU A 34 2.25 1.30 -4.17
N GLY A 35 2.08 0.04 -4.59
CA GLY A 35 3.14 -0.97 -4.53
C GLY A 35 2.89 -2.09 -3.52
N ASP A 36 3.78 -3.07 -3.57
CA ASP A 36 3.76 -4.30 -2.77
C ASP A 36 2.50 -5.17 -2.95
N LEU A 37 2.33 -5.61 -4.20
CA LEU A 37 1.33 -6.64 -4.55
C LEU A 37 1.62 -7.96 -3.87
N VAL A 38 2.89 -8.33 -3.81
CA VAL A 38 3.37 -9.64 -3.38
C VAL A 38 4.33 -9.52 -2.20
N GLY A 39 4.78 -10.64 -1.66
CA GLY A 39 5.77 -10.67 -0.58
C GLY A 39 5.39 -11.64 0.52
N TYR A 40 4.74 -11.22 1.58
CA TYR A 40 4.55 -12.02 2.80
C TYR A 40 3.48 -13.10 2.71
N GLY A 41 2.38 -12.85 2.01
CA GLY A 41 1.22 -13.74 1.96
C GLY A 41 1.32 -14.84 0.92
N ALA A 42 0.45 -15.83 1.04
CA ALA A 42 0.52 -17.10 0.31
C ALA A 42 -0.26 -17.11 -1.02
N SER A 43 -0.91 -15.99 -1.42
CA SER A 43 -1.76 -15.93 -2.62
C SER A 43 -1.32 -14.87 -3.65
N PRO A 44 -0.02 -14.80 -4.03
CA PRO A 44 0.48 -13.75 -4.90
C PRO A 44 -0.12 -13.80 -6.31
N ASN A 45 -0.38 -15.00 -6.83
CA ASN A 45 -0.93 -15.17 -8.19
C ASN A 45 -2.36 -14.66 -8.30
N GLU A 46 -3.19 -14.97 -7.31
CA GLU A 46 -4.60 -14.59 -7.24
C GLU A 46 -4.74 -13.07 -7.07
N VAL A 47 -3.90 -12.47 -6.23
CA VAL A 47 -3.87 -11.02 -6.01
C VAL A 47 -3.52 -10.29 -7.31
N ILE A 48 -2.45 -10.68 -8.00
CA ILE A 48 -2.05 -10.08 -9.29
C ILE A 48 -3.19 -10.17 -10.31
N GLN A 49 -3.83 -11.34 -10.45
CA GLN A 49 -4.93 -11.53 -11.39
C GLN A 49 -6.13 -10.64 -11.08
N LYS A 50 -6.45 -10.44 -9.80
CA LYS A 50 -7.58 -9.58 -9.41
C LYS A 50 -7.28 -8.10 -9.60
N VAL A 51 -6.06 -7.65 -9.29
CA VAL A 51 -5.66 -6.25 -9.53
C VAL A 51 -5.72 -5.89 -11.01
N GLN A 52 -5.37 -6.80 -11.92
CA GLN A 52 -5.46 -6.58 -13.36
C GLN A 52 -6.88 -6.27 -13.87
N ASN A 53 -7.90 -6.69 -13.13
CA ASN A 53 -9.30 -6.43 -13.49
C ASN A 53 -9.79 -5.05 -13.02
N LEU A 54 -9.01 -4.35 -12.20
CA LEU A 54 -9.33 -2.99 -11.78
C LEU A 54 -8.96 -2.00 -12.89
N LYS A 55 -9.94 -1.29 -13.42
CA LYS A 55 -9.71 -0.32 -14.50
C LYS A 55 -10.68 0.86 -14.36
N PRO A 56 -10.22 2.09 -14.61
CA PRO A 56 -8.82 2.47 -14.88
C PRO A 56 -7.94 2.47 -13.62
N ILE A 57 -6.68 2.09 -13.75
CA ILE A 57 -5.72 2.02 -12.65
C ILE A 57 -4.37 2.64 -13.02
N SER A 58 -3.80 3.42 -12.10
CA SER A 58 -2.37 3.72 -12.06
C SER A 58 -1.72 2.95 -10.92
N MET A 59 -0.57 2.35 -11.23
CA MET A 59 0.14 1.52 -10.27
C MET A 59 1.64 1.69 -10.40
N ILE A 60 2.31 1.62 -9.26
CA ILE A 60 3.76 1.58 -9.12
C ILE A 60 4.15 0.31 -8.37
N ARG A 61 5.42 -0.11 -8.50
CA ARG A 61 5.96 -1.24 -7.76
C ARG A 61 6.39 -0.81 -6.37
N GLY A 62 6.39 -1.77 -5.42
CA GLY A 62 7.07 -1.63 -4.15
C GLY A 62 8.37 -2.42 -4.10
N ASN A 63 9.05 -2.37 -2.95
CA ASN A 63 10.34 -3.04 -2.75
C ASN A 63 10.23 -4.58 -2.79
N HIS A 64 9.14 -5.16 -2.30
CA HIS A 64 8.91 -6.60 -2.44
C HIS A 64 8.65 -7.01 -3.89
N ASP A 65 7.88 -6.25 -4.65
CA ASP A 65 7.65 -6.49 -6.07
C ASP A 65 8.96 -6.46 -6.85
N LYS A 66 9.81 -5.47 -6.56
CA LYS A 66 11.16 -5.28 -7.12
C LYS A 66 12.06 -6.48 -6.83
N ALA A 67 12.12 -6.92 -5.57
CA ALA A 67 12.95 -8.04 -5.15
C ALA A 67 12.49 -9.38 -5.73
N VAL A 68 11.17 -9.64 -5.79
CA VAL A 68 10.60 -10.84 -6.43
C VAL A 68 10.94 -10.89 -7.91
N CYS A 69 10.98 -9.75 -8.61
CA CYS A 69 11.41 -9.67 -10.00
C CYS A 69 12.92 -9.80 -10.21
N GLY A 70 13.73 -9.84 -9.14
CA GLY A 70 15.18 -9.93 -9.21
C GLY A 70 15.86 -8.62 -9.62
N LEU A 71 15.18 -7.50 -9.42
CA LEU A 71 15.69 -6.15 -9.67
C LEU A 71 16.43 -5.56 -8.47
N ASP A 72 16.39 -6.27 -7.32
CA ASP A 72 17.09 -5.93 -6.12
C ASP A 72 17.58 -7.18 -5.38
N SER A 73 18.54 -7.00 -4.46
CA SER A 73 19.09 -8.08 -3.66
C SER A 73 18.14 -8.47 -2.52
N ILE A 74 17.87 -9.76 -2.38
CA ILE A 74 17.12 -10.32 -1.25
C ILE A 74 17.89 -10.12 0.08
N GLN A 75 19.21 -9.93 0.02
CA GLN A 75 20.07 -9.82 1.19
C GLN A 75 19.85 -8.53 2.01
N THR A 76 19.21 -7.53 1.44
CA THR A 76 18.84 -6.28 2.14
C THR A 76 17.64 -6.45 3.06
N PHE A 77 16.90 -7.55 2.91
CA PHE A 77 15.70 -7.85 3.69
C PHE A 77 16.04 -8.64 4.97
N ASN A 78 15.23 -8.47 6.01
CA ASN A 78 15.31 -9.36 7.17
C ASN A 78 15.01 -10.82 6.78
N PRO A 79 15.47 -11.83 7.55
CA PRO A 79 15.36 -13.24 7.17
C PRO A 79 13.94 -13.72 6.88
N VAL A 80 12.93 -13.19 7.58
CA VAL A 80 11.52 -13.57 7.40
C VAL A 80 10.99 -13.03 6.08
N ALA A 81 11.27 -11.78 5.76
CA ALA A 81 10.90 -11.16 4.49
C ALA A 81 11.64 -11.82 3.32
N ALA A 82 12.95 -12.07 3.46
CA ALA A 82 13.76 -12.75 2.44
C ALA A 82 13.22 -14.15 2.10
N ALA A 83 12.81 -14.92 3.10
CA ALA A 83 12.19 -16.23 2.90
C ALA A 83 10.87 -16.15 2.12
N ALA A 84 10.03 -15.17 2.44
CA ALA A 84 8.77 -14.94 1.74
C ALA A 84 8.98 -14.47 0.29
N ILE A 85 9.93 -13.58 0.03
CA ILE A 85 10.32 -13.14 -1.32
C ILE A 85 10.82 -14.33 -2.14
N PHE A 86 11.71 -15.14 -1.58
CA PHE A 86 12.23 -16.34 -2.25
C PHE A 86 11.09 -17.32 -2.60
N TRP A 87 10.20 -17.60 -1.64
CA TRP A 87 9.05 -18.46 -1.85
C TRP A 87 8.13 -17.90 -2.95
N THR A 88 7.82 -16.61 -2.89
CA THR A 88 6.99 -15.93 -3.89
C THR A 88 7.59 -16.06 -5.29
N LYS A 89 8.88 -15.76 -5.44
CA LYS A 89 9.61 -15.87 -6.70
C LYS A 89 9.54 -17.28 -7.30
N LYS A 90 9.63 -18.32 -6.45
CA LYS A 90 9.56 -19.72 -6.85
C LYS A 90 8.16 -20.14 -7.29
N ASN A 91 7.11 -19.60 -6.66
CA ASN A 91 5.72 -20.02 -6.86
C ASN A 91 4.92 -19.11 -7.79
N LEU A 92 5.51 -17.99 -8.23
CA LEU A 92 4.83 -17.07 -9.11
C LEU A 92 4.75 -17.66 -10.53
N LEU A 93 3.55 -17.68 -11.10
CA LEU A 93 3.34 -18.10 -12.48
C LEU A 93 4.07 -17.17 -13.45
N LYS A 94 4.68 -17.72 -14.50
CA LYS A 94 5.45 -16.94 -15.51
C LYS A 94 4.67 -15.74 -16.07
N LYS A 95 3.36 -15.91 -16.35
CA LYS A 95 2.50 -14.82 -16.80
C LYS A 95 2.41 -13.68 -15.78
N ASN A 96 2.28 -14.02 -14.50
CA ASN A 96 2.16 -13.06 -13.40
C ASN A 96 3.52 -12.39 -13.10
N GLN A 97 4.62 -13.13 -13.22
CA GLN A 97 5.96 -12.56 -13.16
C GLN A 97 6.18 -11.52 -14.28
N SER A 98 5.75 -11.81 -15.51
CA SER A 98 5.80 -10.85 -16.61
C SER A 98 4.95 -9.62 -16.39
N ILE A 99 3.83 -9.73 -15.67
CA ILE A 99 2.98 -8.59 -15.31
C ILE A 99 3.68 -7.75 -14.25
N LEU A 100 4.13 -8.38 -13.16
CA LEU A 100 4.81 -7.74 -12.05
C LEU A 100 6.06 -6.96 -12.51
N SER A 101 6.87 -7.55 -13.40
CA SER A 101 8.08 -6.93 -13.93
C SER A 101 7.86 -5.69 -14.81
N ARG A 102 6.62 -5.46 -15.29
CA ARG A 102 6.25 -4.27 -16.07
C ARG A 102 5.77 -3.12 -15.24
N ILE A 103 5.51 -3.35 -13.95
CA ILE A 103 5.12 -2.28 -13.05
C ILE A 103 6.33 -1.38 -12.83
N LYS A 104 6.16 -0.10 -13.11
CA LYS A 104 7.24 0.88 -13.03
C LYS A 104 7.49 1.32 -11.59
N GLN A 105 8.70 1.78 -11.35
CA GLN A 105 9.06 2.52 -10.14
C GLN A 105 8.29 3.84 -10.08
N GLY A 106 7.95 4.29 -8.85
CA GLY A 106 7.55 5.66 -8.57
C GLY A 106 8.74 6.63 -8.44
N PRO A 107 8.51 7.92 -8.21
CA PRO A 107 7.19 8.52 -8.12
C PRO A 107 6.50 8.62 -9.50
N LEU A 108 5.17 8.53 -9.50
CA LEU A 108 4.35 8.76 -10.67
C LEU A 108 3.46 9.98 -10.45
N ILE A 109 3.64 11.01 -11.26
CA ILE A 109 2.75 12.16 -11.29
C ILE A 109 1.54 11.78 -12.16
N LEU A 110 0.37 11.67 -11.54
CA LEU A 110 -0.86 11.30 -12.21
C LEU A 110 -1.45 12.50 -12.98
N ASN A 111 -1.43 13.66 -12.33
CA ASN A 111 -1.89 14.93 -12.85
C ASN A 111 -1.29 16.07 -12.00
N GLU A 112 -1.72 17.31 -12.21
CA GLU A 112 -1.25 18.48 -11.46
C GLU A 112 -1.58 18.44 -9.95
N GLN A 113 -2.47 17.54 -9.51
CA GLN A 113 -2.94 17.45 -8.14
C GLN A 113 -2.36 16.27 -7.37
N ILE A 114 -1.99 15.17 -8.04
CA ILE A 114 -1.70 13.89 -7.40
C ILE A 114 -0.38 13.31 -7.88
N THR A 115 0.48 13.02 -6.93
CA THR A 115 1.65 12.13 -7.09
C THR A 115 1.42 10.86 -6.28
N ILE A 116 1.96 9.73 -6.74
CA ILE A 116 2.02 8.48 -5.98
C ILE A 116 3.47 7.99 -5.92
N CYS A 117 3.90 7.49 -4.75
CA CYS A 117 5.17 6.81 -4.53
C CYS A 117 4.96 5.60 -3.61
N HIS A 118 5.94 4.67 -3.55
CA HIS A 118 5.85 3.55 -2.62
C HIS A 118 6.39 3.95 -1.25
N GLY A 119 7.68 4.17 -1.10
CA GLY A 119 8.29 4.69 0.11
C GLY A 119 8.26 6.22 0.11
N SER A 120 9.29 6.84 -0.43
CA SER A 120 9.36 8.29 -0.60
C SER A 120 9.39 8.72 -2.07
N PRO A 121 9.21 10.02 -2.37
CA PRO A 121 9.33 10.52 -3.73
C PRO A 121 10.76 10.43 -4.31
N PHE A 122 11.78 10.31 -3.47
CA PHE A 122 13.19 10.24 -3.88
C PHE A 122 13.79 8.84 -3.80
N ASP A 123 13.17 7.94 -3.01
CA ASP A 123 13.63 6.55 -2.86
C ASP A 123 12.44 5.63 -2.55
N GLU A 124 12.25 4.57 -3.37
CA GLU A 124 11.13 3.63 -3.19
C GLU A 124 11.25 2.76 -1.94
N ASP A 125 12.43 2.67 -1.34
CA ASP A 125 12.74 1.85 -0.15
C ASP A 125 12.81 2.69 1.13
N TYR A 126 12.70 4.03 1.03
CA TYR A 126 12.82 4.94 2.17
C TYR A 126 11.53 5.04 2.98
N TYR A 127 11.63 4.86 4.30
CA TYR A 127 10.50 5.00 5.24
C TYR A 127 10.28 6.46 5.66
N ILE A 128 9.06 6.95 5.53
CA ILE A 128 8.65 8.25 6.06
C ILE A 128 7.97 7.99 7.43
N PHE A 129 8.70 8.20 8.53
CA PHE A 129 8.18 7.97 9.88
C PHE A 129 8.03 9.25 10.71
N GLY A 130 8.63 10.35 10.30
CA GLY A 130 8.61 11.58 11.05
C GLY A 130 8.45 12.83 10.19
N GLU A 131 8.29 13.96 10.87
CA GLU A 131 8.09 15.26 10.22
C GLU A 131 9.33 15.68 9.41
N PHE A 132 10.53 15.27 9.82
CA PHE A 132 11.77 15.54 9.07
C PHE A 132 11.76 14.78 7.74
N ASP A 133 11.43 13.49 7.74
CA ASP A 133 11.33 12.70 6.52
C ASP A 133 10.24 13.27 5.61
N ALA A 134 9.11 13.67 6.19
CA ALA A 134 8.02 14.28 5.45
C ALA A 134 8.41 15.64 4.84
N ALA A 135 9.17 16.47 5.54
CA ALA A 135 9.67 17.75 5.02
C ALA A 135 10.60 17.55 3.82
N GLU A 136 11.50 16.54 3.89
CA GLU A 136 12.33 16.17 2.76
C GLU A 136 11.48 15.68 1.58
N ALA A 137 10.50 14.82 1.82
CA ALA A 137 9.58 14.34 0.79
C ALA A 137 8.79 15.48 0.15
N PHE A 138 8.29 16.45 0.92
CA PHE A 138 7.62 17.66 0.40
C PHE A 138 8.51 18.49 -0.50
N SER A 139 9.83 18.54 -0.23
CA SER A 139 10.78 19.27 -1.08
C SER A 139 10.90 18.69 -2.50
N GLN A 140 10.60 17.41 -2.68
CA GLN A 140 10.73 16.67 -3.94
C GLN A 140 9.46 16.58 -4.77
N ILE A 141 8.31 16.95 -4.21
CA ILE A 141 7.03 16.91 -4.93
C ILE A 141 6.53 18.32 -5.24
N LYS A 142 5.81 18.44 -6.38
CA LYS A 142 5.19 19.71 -6.82
C LYS A 142 3.67 19.69 -6.67
N THR A 143 3.09 18.51 -6.57
CA THR A 143 1.63 18.34 -6.44
C THR A 143 1.17 18.59 -5.01
N PRO A 144 -0.05 19.10 -4.79
CA PRO A 144 -0.59 19.31 -3.46
C PRO A 144 -0.83 18.02 -2.67
N ILE A 145 -0.99 16.87 -3.34
CA ILE A 145 -1.21 15.58 -2.69
C ILE A 145 -0.21 14.56 -3.20
N CYS A 146 0.46 13.87 -2.28
CA CYS A 146 1.24 12.67 -2.58
C CYS A 146 0.74 11.51 -1.71
N PHE A 147 0.35 10.41 -2.34
CA PHE A 147 0.03 9.17 -1.65
C PHE A 147 1.26 8.27 -1.61
N PHE A 148 1.54 7.67 -0.45
CA PHE A 148 2.66 6.75 -0.24
C PHE A 148 2.24 5.52 0.59
N GLY A 149 3.03 4.45 0.59
CA GLY A 149 2.79 3.19 1.30
C GLY A 149 3.94 2.81 2.21
N HIS A 150 4.41 1.55 2.10
CA HIS A 150 5.65 1.00 2.65
C HIS A 150 5.74 0.92 4.19
N THR A 151 5.31 1.95 4.93
CA THR A 151 5.31 1.92 6.40
C THR A 151 4.21 1.02 6.96
N HIS A 152 3.13 0.78 6.20
CA HIS A 152 1.90 0.09 6.59
C HIS A 152 1.09 0.77 7.71
N PHE A 153 1.41 2.03 8.00
CA PHE A 153 0.70 2.85 8.98
C PHE A 153 -0.18 3.88 8.26
N PRO A 154 -1.49 3.96 8.52
CA PRO A 154 -2.29 5.06 8.01
C PRO A 154 -1.90 6.34 8.74
N PHE A 155 -1.44 7.30 7.95
CA PHE A 155 -0.90 8.55 8.49
C PHE A 155 -1.05 9.68 7.49
N VAL A 156 -1.18 10.91 8.00
CA VAL A 156 -1.21 12.11 7.18
C VAL A 156 -0.19 13.13 7.70
N TYR A 157 0.71 13.57 6.83
CA TYR A 157 1.49 14.77 7.06
C TYR A 157 0.90 15.92 6.27
N THR A 158 0.72 17.05 6.91
CA THR A 158 0.22 18.30 6.32
C THR A 158 1.33 19.35 6.38
N GLU A 159 1.62 19.98 5.26
CA GLU A 159 2.53 21.12 5.19
C GLU A 159 1.76 22.40 4.92
N ARG A 160 1.96 23.42 5.79
CA ARG A 160 1.51 24.81 5.62
C ARG A 160 2.67 25.75 5.95
N ASP A 161 2.94 26.71 5.10
CA ASP A 161 4.01 27.69 5.32
C ASP A 161 5.37 27.06 5.67
N ARG A 162 5.68 25.90 5.06
CA ARG A 162 6.87 25.06 5.32
C ARG A 162 6.92 24.42 6.71
N GLN A 163 5.85 24.48 7.47
CA GLN A 163 5.71 23.73 8.71
C GLN A 163 4.98 22.43 8.43
N VAL A 164 5.53 21.33 8.92
CA VAL A 164 4.99 19.97 8.73
C VAL A 164 4.40 19.50 10.06
N GLU A 165 3.17 19.03 10.01
CA GLU A 165 2.47 18.42 11.13
C GLU A 165 2.00 17.03 10.78
N GLY A 166 2.21 16.07 11.69
CA GLY A 166 1.76 14.69 11.56
C GLY A 166 0.43 14.43 12.24
N THR A 167 -0.46 13.68 11.60
CA THR A 167 -1.75 13.26 12.16
C THR A 167 -1.89 11.75 12.13
N PHE A 168 -2.02 11.12 13.29
CA PHE A 168 -2.38 9.72 13.43
C PHE A 168 -3.86 9.50 13.13
N LEU A 169 -4.16 8.36 12.49
CA LEU A 169 -5.52 7.99 12.12
C LEU A 169 -5.96 6.78 12.95
N GLU A 170 -6.78 7.03 13.96
CA GLU A 170 -7.24 6.00 14.89
C GLU A 170 -8.67 5.54 14.58
N GLY A 171 -8.97 4.29 14.95
CA GLY A 171 -10.31 3.73 14.85
C GLY A 171 -10.70 3.21 13.46
N LYS A 172 -12.01 3.04 13.23
CA LYS A 172 -12.53 2.33 12.03
C LYS A 172 -12.68 3.23 10.81
N MET A 173 -12.88 4.53 11.00
CA MET A 173 -13.08 5.49 9.92
C MET A 173 -12.60 6.87 10.34
N ASN A 174 -11.82 7.49 9.48
CA ASN A 174 -11.37 8.87 9.63
C ASN A 174 -11.64 9.65 8.36
N GLU A 175 -11.84 10.96 8.48
CA GLU A 175 -12.05 11.86 7.36
C GLU A 175 -11.11 13.06 7.46
N ILE A 176 -10.45 13.40 6.36
CA ILE A 176 -9.59 14.58 6.26
C ILE A 176 -10.04 15.43 5.08
N LYS A 177 -10.34 16.68 5.36
CA LYS A 177 -10.65 17.67 4.33
C LYS A 177 -9.35 18.25 3.77
N ILE A 178 -9.21 18.24 2.46
CA ILE A 178 -8.05 18.80 1.76
C ILE A 178 -8.26 20.30 1.55
N GLU A 179 -7.43 21.11 2.17
CA GLU A 179 -7.43 22.58 2.05
C GLU A 179 -6.63 23.03 0.83
N LYS A 180 -6.89 24.25 0.35
CA LYS A 180 -6.25 24.76 -0.89
C LYS A 180 -4.83 25.26 -0.68
N ASP A 181 -4.56 25.71 0.54
CA ASP A 181 -3.34 26.36 1.00
C ASP A 181 -2.38 25.40 1.72
N ALA A 182 -2.66 24.10 1.68
CA ALA A 182 -1.84 23.07 2.29
C ALA A 182 -1.43 21.98 1.28
N ARG A 183 -0.32 21.30 1.57
CA ARG A 183 0.11 20.09 0.88
C ARG A 183 0.03 18.88 1.80
N TYR A 184 -0.14 17.70 1.22
CA TYR A 184 -0.42 16.48 1.97
C TYR A 184 0.43 15.32 1.49
N LEU A 185 1.08 14.62 2.44
CA LEU A 185 1.59 13.27 2.26
C LEU A 185 0.67 12.31 3.01
N ILE A 186 0.14 11.30 2.31
CA ILE A 186 -0.96 10.49 2.82
C ILE A 186 -0.65 9.03 2.63
N ASN A 187 -0.55 8.30 3.74
CA ASN A 187 -0.48 6.85 3.74
C ASN A 187 -1.86 6.27 4.08
N PRO A 188 -2.47 5.46 3.20
CA PRO A 188 -3.77 4.86 3.47
C PRO A 188 -3.71 3.69 4.46
N GLY A 189 -2.51 3.28 4.89
CA GLY A 189 -2.25 2.04 5.61
C GLY A 189 -2.16 0.84 4.67
N SER A 190 -1.93 -0.34 5.21
CA SER A 190 -1.76 -1.58 4.45
C SER A 190 -3.07 -2.37 4.32
N VAL A 191 -3.34 -2.89 3.12
CA VAL A 191 -4.45 -3.83 2.91
C VAL A 191 -4.12 -5.19 3.53
N GLY A 192 -2.93 -5.71 3.28
CA GLY A 192 -2.58 -7.10 3.56
C GLY A 192 -1.83 -7.34 4.85
N GLN A 193 -1.12 -6.33 5.39
CA GLN A 193 -0.30 -6.46 6.59
C GLN A 193 -0.21 -5.16 7.38
N PRO A 194 -1.31 -4.68 8.00
CA PRO A 194 -1.28 -3.50 8.87
C PRO A 194 -0.27 -3.66 10.02
N ARG A 195 0.39 -2.55 10.42
CA ARG A 195 1.42 -2.53 11.48
C ARG A 195 1.14 -1.53 12.60
N ASP A 196 -0.05 -1.00 12.67
CA ASP A 196 -0.49 0.00 13.65
C ASP A 196 -1.31 -0.60 14.81
N ARG A 197 -1.11 -1.90 15.10
CA ARG A 197 -1.82 -2.70 16.11
C ARG A 197 -3.33 -2.85 15.83
N ASN A 198 -3.74 -2.56 14.61
CA ASN A 198 -5.09 -2.83 14.13
C ASN A 198 -5.01 -3.82 12.97
N PRO A 199 -5.45 -5.08 13.14
CA PRO A 199 -5.31 -6.13 12.12
C PRO A 199 -6.23 -5.95 10.91
N GLN A 200 -7.12 -4.97 10.91
CA GLN A 200 -8.09 -4.74 9.85
C GLN A 200 -7.42 -4.14 8.60
N ALA A 201 -7.82 -4.64 7.42
CA ALA A 201 -7.34 -4.14 6.13
C ALA A 201 -7.62 -2.64 5.98
N ALA A 202 -6.59 -1.87 5.65
CA ALA A 202 -6.66 -0.41 5.56
C ALA A 202 -6.54 0.08 4.11
N PHE A 203 -7.31 1.12 3.78
CA PHE A 203 -7.28 1.83 2.50
C PHE A 203 -8.01 3.16 2.62
N ALA A 204 -7.92 4.01 1.57
CA ALA A 204 -8.60 5.29 1.54
C ALA A 204 -9.40 5.50 0.25
N ILE A 205 -10.42 6.35 0.32
CA ILE A 205 -11.13 6.89 -0.84
C ILE A 205 -10.98 8.41 -0.83
N TYR A 206 -10.40 8.95 -1.89
CA TYR A 206 -10.29 10.39 -2.13
C TYR A 206 -11.35 10.86 -3.10
N ASP A 207 -12.23 11.75 -2.66
CA ASP A 207 -13.18 12.47 -3.52
C ASP A 207 -12.60 13.85 -3.85
N SER A 208 -12.13 14.03 -5.07
CA SER A 208 -11.47 15.27 -5.50
C SER A 208 -12.45 16.45 -5.64
N GLU A 209 -13.73 16.20 -5.89
CA GLU A 209 -14.75 17.25 -5.98
C GLU A 209 -15.14 17.77 -4.59
N ALA A 210 -15.33 16.82 -3.64
CA ALA A 210 -15.61 17.15 -2.24
C ALA A 210 -14.33 17.60 -1.50
N ARG A 211 -13.13 17.34 -2.06
CA ARG A 211 -11.83 17.54 -1.44
C ARG A 211 -11.75 16.84 -0.08
N LEU A 212 -12.19 15.59 -0.06
CA LEU A 212 -12.34 14.79 1.15
C LEU A 212 -11.69 13.44 0.98
N ILE A 213 -10.84 13.06 1.92
CA ILE A 213 -10.29 11.72 2.03
C ILE A 213 -10.97 11.00 3.17
N LYS A 214 -11.44 9.78 2.91
CA LYS A 214 -12.02 8.88 3.89
C LYS A 214 -11.16 7.64 4.02
N PHE A 215 -10.71 7.34 5.24
CA PHE A 215 -9.95 6.14 5.57
C PHE A 215 -10.88 5.08 6.11
N TYR A 216 -10.62 3.83 5.73
CA TYR A 216 -11.46 2.69 6.07
C TYR A 216 -10.64 1.55 6.64
N ARG A 217 -11.26 0.80 7.54
CA ARG A 217 -10.77 -0.45 8.10
C ARG A 217 -11.80 -1.53 7.90
N LEU A 218 -11.41 -2.68 7.36
CA LEU A 218 -12.29 -3.80 7.14
C LEU A 218 -11.76 -5.06 7.79
N GLU A 219 -12.63 -5.76 8.49
CA GLU A 219 -12.36 -7.11 8.99
C GLU A 219 -12.28 -8.08 7.81
N TYR A 220 -11.35 -9.01 7.87
CA TYR A 220 -11.19 -10.09 6.90
C TYR A 220 -10.91 -11.41 7.63
N ASP A 221 -10.95 -12.52 6.92
CA ASP A 221 -10.68 -13.85 7.49
C ASP A 221 -9.16 -14.04 7.70
N ILE A 222 -8.69 -13.57 8.86
CA ILE A 222 -7.28 -13.66 9.27
C ILE A 222 -6.88 -15.13 9.44
N GLU A 223 -7.76 -15.97 9.99
CA GLU A 223 -7.42 -17.39 10.26
C GLU A 223 -7.23 -18.15 8.94
N GLU A 224 -8.02 -17.86 7.91
CA GLU A 224 -7.82 -18.45 6.59
C GLU A 224 -6.48 -17.98 5.97
N THR A 225 -6.12 -16.70 6.13
CA THR A 225 -4.82 -16.19 5.66
C THR A 225 -3.67 -16.88 6.39
N LYS A 226 -3.75 -17.02 7.72
CA LYS A 226 -2.75 -17.72 8.54
C LYS A 226 -2.61 -19.17 8.11
N ARG A 227 -3.74 -19.88 7.94
CA ARG A 227 -3.76 -21.29 7.49
C ARG A 227 -3.00 -21.43 6.16
N LYS A 228 -3.26 -20.58 5.17
CA LYS A 228 -2.57 -20.60 3.88
C LYS A 228 -1.06 -20.36 4.00
N ILE A 229 -0.65 -19.39 4.83
CA ILE A 229 0.76 -19.11 5.09
C ILE A 229 1.47 -20.36 5.64
N LEU A 230 0.89 -21.01 6.64
CA LEU A 230 1.46 -22.20 7.29
C LEU A 230 1.47 -23.42 6.37
N GLU A 231 0.41 -23.65 5.59
CA GLU A 231 0.35 -24.75 4.62
C GLU A 231 1.40 -24.63 3.50
N GLN A 232 1.79 -23.41 3.17
CA GLN A 232 2.86 -23.15 2.21
C GLN A 232 4.26 -23.19 2.82
N ASN A 233 4.40 -23.58 4.09
CA ASN A 233 5.67 -23.58 4.84
C ASN A 233 6.40 -22.24 4.82
N LEU A 234 5.65 -21.15 4.77
CA LEU A 234 6.18 -19.81 4.99
C LEU A 234 6.49 -19.62 6.49
N PRO A 235 7.40 -18.70 6.86
CA PRO A 235 7.75 -18.47 8.25
C PRO A 235 6.51 -18.22 9.14
N PRO A 236 6.32 -18.94 10.25
CA PRO A 236 5.14 -18.81 11.13
C PRO A 236 4.91 -17.39 11.66
N ALA A 237 5.98 -16.63 11.87
CA ALA A 237 5.91 -15.23 12.28
C ALA A 237 5.08 -14.36 11.32
N LEU A 238 5.00 -14.72 10.02
CA LEU A 238 4.15 -14.04 9.05
C LEU A 238 2.65 -14.26 9.30
N ALA A 239 2.29 -15.41 9.84
CA ALA A 239 0.91 -15.71 10.22
C ALA A 239 0.55 -15.06 11.57
N GLU A 240 1.44 -15.18 12.55
CA GLU A 240 1.22 -14.69 13.92
C GLU A 240 1.00 -13.18 13.97
N ARG A 241 1.81 -12.43 13.23
CA ARG A 241 1.75 -10.95 13.20
C ARG A 241 0.43 -10.39 12.67
N LEU A 242 -0.28 -11.12 11.80
CA LEU A 242 -1.54 -10.64 11.22
C LEU A 242 -2.62 -10.37 12.27
N SER A 243 -2.75 -11.26 13.25
CA SER A 243 -3.73 -11.08 14.33
C SER A 243 -3.38 -9.93 15.28
N LEU A 244 -2.11 -9.56 15.34
CA LEU A 244 -1.59 -8.50 16.19
C LEU A 244 -1.57 -7.13 15.48
N GLY A 245 -1.63 -7.11 14.16
CA GLY A 245 -1.48 -5.90 13.36
C GLY A 245 -0.08 -5.28 13.50
N ILE A 246 0.98 -6.10 13.41
CA ILE A 246 2.40 -5.68 13.58
C ILE A 246 3.28 -6.13 12.43
#